data_3f2e5a75d8b21644cfcb46ead33f80af
#
_entry.id   3f2e5a75d8b21644cfcb46ead33f80af
#
_cell.length_a   1.000
_cell.length_b   1.000
_cell.length_c   1.000
_cell.angle_alpha   90.00
_cell.angle_beta   90.00
_cell.angle_gamma   90.00
#
_symmetry.space_group_name_H-M   'P 1'
#
loop_
_entity.id
_entity.type
_entity.pdbx_description
1 polymer ?
#
loop_
_entity_poly.entity_id
_entity_poly.type
_entity_poly.pdbx_seq_one_letter_code
_entity_poly.pdbx_strand_id
1 'polypeptide(L)'
;MQIKLLNKNQGIFVFQLDQNNYIKFCPERGGVITNWVSDGKEILYFDEKRFMDKTKSIRGGIPILFPICGNLNTSSSVFGKEYLQLTQHGFARDLRWQYSFNENEKSLSLFLNESKKTKKYYPFDFELELKLT
;
A
#
# COMPACT_ATOMS: atom_id res chain seq x y z
N MET A 1 -15.40 -8.60 -14.49
CA MET A 1 -14.47 -8.01 -13.52
C MET A 1 -14.62 -8.72 -12.19
N GLN A 2 -13.52 -9.04 -11.54
CA GLN A 2 -13.55 -9.82 -10.29
C GLN A 2 -12.33 -9.53 -9.42
N ILE A 3 -12.49 -9.73 -8.11
CA ILE A 3 -11.37 -9.81 -7.17
C ILE A 3 -11.21 -11.25 -6.72
N LYS A 4 -10.00 -11.75 -6.74
CA LYS A 4 -9.65 -13.10 -6.26
C LYS A 4 -8.42 -13.04 -5.38
N LEU A 5 -8.42 -13.86 -4.32
CA LEU A 5 -7.20 -14.15 -3.56
C LEU A 5 -6.34 -15.12 -4.38
N LEU A 6 -5.15 -14.69 -4.81
CA LEU A 6 -4.22 -15.53 -5.57
C LEU A 6 -3.30 -16.35 -4.69
N ASN A 7 -2.80 -15.75 -3.61
CA ASN A 7 -1.85 -16.39 -2.73
C ASN A 7 -2.21 -16.11 -1.27
N LYS A 8 -2.78 -17.09 -0.59
CA LYS A 8 -3.21 -16.98 0.80
C LYS A 8 -2.04 -16.72 1.76
N ASN A 9 -0.89 -17.31 1.52
CA ASN A 9 0.27 -17.17 2.40
C ASN A 9 0.90 -15.79 2.33
N GLN A 10 0.73 -15.11 1.20
CA GLN A 10 1.27 -13.77 0.95
C GLN A 10 0.22 -12.67 1.04
N GLY A 11 -1.07 -13.01 1.09
CA GLY A 11 -2.16 -12.05 1.07
C GLY A 11 -2.24 -11.26 -0.25
N ILE A 12 -1.86 -11.89 -1.37
CA ILE A 12 -1.91 -11.25 -2.70
C ILE A 12 -3.28 -11.51 -3.33
N PHE A 13 -3.92 -10.42 -3.72
CA PHE A 13 -5.16 -10.40 -4.47
C PHE A 13 -4.92 -9.95 -5.91
N VAL A 14 -5.82 -10.35 -6.81
CA VAL A 14 -5.90 -9.80 -8.15
C VAL A 14 -7.22 -9.06 -8.31
N PHE A 15 -7.15 -7.87 -8.89
CA PHE A 15 -8.26 -7.11 -9.44
C PHE A 15 -8.16 -7.21 -10.95
N GLN A 16 -9.08 -7.97 -11.54
CA GLN A 16 -8.98 -8.40 -12.93
C GLN A 16 -10.14 -7.86 -13.77
N LEU A 17 -9.81 -7.14 -14.84
CA LEU A 17 -10.74 -6.75 -15.89
C LEU A 17 -10.99 -7.87 -16.87
N ASP A 18 -9.90 -8.42 -17.43
CA ASP A 18 -9.84 -9.55 -18.35
C ASP A 18 -8.51 -10.30 -18.21
N GLN A 19 -8.21 -11.22 -19.14
CA GLN A 19 -6.99 -12.03 -19.09
C GLN A 19 -5.71 -11.21 -19.29
N ASN A 20 -5.78 -10.10 -20.02
CA ASN A 20 -4.65 -9.26 -20.40
C ASN A 20 -4.54 -7.97 -19.57
N ASN A 21 -5.56 -7.66 -18.74
CA ASN A 21 -5.65 -6.42 -17.99
C ASN A 21 -6.01 -6.71 -16.53
N TYR A 22 -5.03 -6.57 -15.64
CA TYR A 22 -5.20 -6.80 -14.23
C TYR A 22 -4.15 -6.10 -13.37
N ILE A 23 -4.49 -5.95 -12.10
CA ILE A 23 -3.59 -5.45 -11.05
C ILE A 23 -3.52 -6.49 -9.94
N LYS A 24 -2.32 -6.75 -9.42
CA LYS A 24 -2.14 -7.48 -8.17
C LYS A 24 -1.81 -6.53 -7.04
N PHE A 25 -2.35 -6.79 -5.86
CA PHE A 25 -2.15 -5.94 -4.69
C PHE A 25 -2.09 -6.76 -3.40
N CYS A 26 -1.46 -6.21 -2.37
CA CYS A 26 -1.31 -6.85 -1.08
C CYS A 26 -1.76 -5.92 0.05
N PRO A 27 -3.01 -6.03 0.54
CA PRO A 27 -3.51 -5.21 1.64
C PRO A 27 -2.70 -5.39 2.93
N GLU A 28 -2.24 -6.59 3.21
CA GLU A 28 -1.48 -6.93 4.43
C GLU A 28 -0.12 -6.23 4.52
N ARG A 29 0.41 -5.76 3.38
CA ARG A 29 1.72 -5.11 3.29
C ARG A 29 1.60 -3.74 2.63
N GLY A 30 0.93 -2.81 3.31
CA GLY A 30 0.87 -1.42 2.91
C GLY A 30 -0.03 -1.12 1.71
N GLY A 31 -0.95 -2.01 1.36
CA GLY A 31 -1.79 -1.82 0.16
C GLY A 31 -1.00 -1.79 -1.14
N VAL A 32 0.25 -2.28 -1.14
CA VAL A 32 1.15 -2.19 -2.29
C VAL A 32 0.56 -2.83 -3.54
N ILE A 33 0.62 -2.11 -4.65
CA ILE A 33 0.36 -2.68 -5.98
C ILE A 33 1.63 -3.39 -6.42
N THR A 34 1.58 -4.72 -6.54
CA THR A 34 2.76 -5.52 -6.88
C THR A 34 2.96 -5.66 -8.37
N ASN A 35 1.86 -5.77 -9.11
CA ASN A 35 1.89 -5.95 -10.57
C ASN A 35 0.79 -5.11 -11.21
N TRP A 36 1.09 -4.60 -12.37
CA TRP A 36 0.13 -3.97 -13.27
C TRP A 36 0.36 -4.48 -14.67
N VAL A 37 -0.58 -5.26 -15.16
CA VAL A 37 -0.55 -5.81 -16.52
C VAL A 37 -1.59 -5.09 -17.37
N SER A 38 -1.16 -4.53 -18.49
CA SER A 38 -2.00 -3.88 -19.49
C SER A 38 -1.69 -4.46 -20.86
N ASP A 39 -2.73 -4.90 -21.58
CA ASP A 39 -2.61 -5.58 -22.87
C ASP A 39 -1.59 -6.74 -22.87
N GLY A 40 -1.59 -7.51 -21.78
CA GLY A 40 -0.70 -8.64 -21.58
C GLY A 40 0.76 -8.27 -21.24
N LYS A 41 1.08 -6.98 -21.06
CA LYS A 41 2.43 -6.51 -20.73
C LYS A 41 2.50 -6.08 -19.27
N GLU A 42 3.49 -6.60 -18.55
CA GLU A 42 3.81 -6.13 -17.19
C GLU A 42 4.42 -4.72 -17.26
N ILE A 43 3.80 -3.79 -16.53
CA ILE A 43 4.20 -2.38 -16.52
C ILE A 43 5.19 -2.09 -15.39
N LEU A 44 5.09 -2.82 -14.27
CA LEU A 44 5.86 -2.54 -13.06
C LEU A 44 7.02 -3.53 -12.90
N TYR A 45 8.17 -3.01 -12.48
CA TYR A 45 9.19 -3.85 -11.88
C TYR A 45 8.78 -4.26 -10.47
N PHE A 46 8.97 -5.51 -10.11
CA PHE A 46 8.71 -6.03 -8.77
C PHE A 46 9.69 -7.16 -8.41
N ASP A 47 10.36 -7.01 -7.25
CA ASP A 47 11.26 -8.04 -6.72
C ASP A 47 10.46 -9.02 -5.86
N GLU A 48 9.92 -10.05 -6.52
CA GLU A 48 9.08 -11.06 -5.87
C GLU A 48 9.86 -11.87 -4.82
N LYS A 49 11.11 -12.24 -5.09
CA LYS A 49 11.94 -13.00 -4.14
C LYS A 49 12.13 -12.23 -2.83
N ARG A 50 12.40 -10.94 -2.95
CA ARG A 50 12.55 -10.05 -1.80
C ARG A 50 11.23 -9.85 -1.06
N PHE A 51 10.13 -9.76 -1.78
CA PHE A 51 8.79 -9.64 -1.21
C PHE A 51 8.40 -10.87 -0.36
N MET A 52 8.82 -12.07 -0.75
CA MET A 52 8.59 -13.30 0.02
C MET A 52 9.23 -13.26 1.41
N ASP A 53 10.32 -12.57 1.57
CA ASP A 53 11.00 -12.36 2.85
C ASP A 53 10.38 -11.18 3.60
N LYS A 54 9.50 -11.49 4.56
CA LYS A 54 8.77 -10.48 5.34
C LYS A 54 9.67 -9.60 6.22
N THR A 55 10.93 -9.96 6.41
CA THR A 55 11.90 -9.16 7.18
C THR A 55 12.52 -8.04 6.34
N LYS A 56 12.35 -8.10 5.01
CA LYS A 56 12.93 -7.15 4.08
C LYS A 56 11.90 -6.11 3.61
N SER A 57 12.40 -4.92 3.31
CA SER A 57 11.59 -3.89 2.65
C SER A 57 11.22 -4.31 1.23
N ILE A 58 10.03 -3.92 0.79
CA ILE A 58 9.55 -4.16 -0.58
C ILE A 58 10.40 -3.35 -1.57
N ARG A 59 10.69 -3.96 -2.74
CA ARG A 59 11.34 -3.30 -3.88
C ARG A 59 10.48 -3.45 -5.13
N GLY A 60 10.21 -2.31 -5.78
CA GLY A 60 9.32 -2.25 -6.94
C GLY A 60 7.84 -2.17 -6.55
N GLY A 61 6.98 -2.31 -7.54
CA GLY A 61 5.56 -2.05 -7.38
C GLY A 61 5.24 -0.57 -7.18
N ILE A 62 4.07 -0.28 -6.64
CA ILE A 62 3.64 1.07 -6.25
C ILE A 62 3.44 1.08 -4.74
N PRO A 63 4.43 1.50 -3.95
CA PRO A 63 4.30 1.67 -2.51
C PRO A 63 3.56 2.98 -2.20
N ILE A 64 2.81 3.01 -1.10
CA ILE A 64 2.14 4.22 -0.63
C ILE A 64 2.93 4.79 0.54
N LEU A 65 3.40 6.01 0.39
CA LEU A 65 4.24 6.71 1.37
C LEU A 65 3.42 7.77 2.09
N PHE A 66 3.24 7.60 3.40
CA PHE A 66 2.49 8.53 4.24
C PHE A 66 2.90 8.36 5.71
N PRO A 67 2.98 9.43 6.54
CA PRO A 67 2.67 10.84 6.23
C PRO A 67 3.84 11.61 5.61
N ILE A 68 4.98 10.98 5.40
CA ILE A 68 6.18 11.62 4.84
C ILE A 68 6.76 10.82 3.68
N CYS A 69 7.53 11.48 2.84
CA CYS A 69 8.37 10.89 1.81
C CYS A 69 9.84 11.19 2.12
N GLY A 70 10.66 10.14 2.25
CA GLY A 70 12.06 10.27 2.65
C GLY A 70 12.27 10.16 4.17
N ASN A 71 13.37 10.74 4.66
CA ASN A 71 13.72 10.80 6.07
C ASN A 71 13.41 12.19 6.63
N LEU A 72 12.99 12.23 7.91
CA LEU A 72 12.98 13.50 8.66
C LEU A 72 14.40 13.82 9.15
N ASN A 73 14.73 15.10 9.11
CA ASN A 73 15.88 15.58 9.84
C ASN A 73 15.56 15.47 11.34
N THR A 74 16.44 14.85 12.12
CA THR A 74 16.27 14.60 13.56
C THR A 74 16.07 15.87 14.40
N SER A 75 16.43 17.04 13.87
CA SER A 75 16.24 18.36 14.51
C SER A 75 14.89 19.02 14.20
N SER A 76 14.07 18.46 13.31
CA SER A 76 12.81 19.07 12.88
C SER A 76 11.62 18.40 13.54
N SER A 77 10.90 19.12 14.40
CA SER A 77 9.55 18.77 14.80
C SER A 77 8.58 19.17 13.67
N VAL A 78 8.15 18.24 12.85
CA VAL A 78 7.22 18.53 11.74
C VAL A 78 5.83 18.89 12.26
N PHE A 79 5.47 18.42 13.46
CA PHE A 79 4.12 18.58 14.03
C PHE A 79 4.09 19.34 15.35
N GLY A 80 5.12 20.14 15.63
CA GLY A 80 5.16 21.00 16.80
C GLY A 80 5.39 20.31 18.16
N LYS A 81 5.64 19.01 18.17
CA LYS A 81 5.95 18.18 19.36
C LYS A 81 6.93 17.07 19.00
N GLU A 82 7.49 16.39 20.02
CA GLU A 82 8.46 15.28 19.89
C GLU A 82 7.89 13.99 19.29
N TYR A 83 7.02 14.07 18.30
CA TYR A 83 6.45 12.89 17.59
C TYR A 83 7.40 12.32 16.56
N LEU A 84 8.67 12.20 16.89
CA LEU A 84 9.78 12.26 15.96
C LEU A 84 10.37 10.91 15.59
N GLN A 85 9.67 9.81 15.77
CA GLN A 85 10.21 8.51 15.37
C GLN A 85 9.51 7.92 14.15
N LEU A 86 9.13 8.77 13.20
CA LEU A 86 8.74 8.28 11.89
C LEU A 86 9.96 7.68 11.19
N THR A 87 9.84 6.42 10.82
CA THR A 87 10.82 5.76 9.96
C THR A 87 10.78 6.38 8.55
N GLN A 88 11.81 6.12 7.78
CA GLN A 88 11.87 6.54 6.38
C GLN A 88 10.56 6.23 5.65
N HIS A 89 9.98 7.23 5.00
CA HIS A 89 8.72 7.16 4.25
C HIS A 89 7.45 6.96 5.09
N GLY A 90 7.53 7.13 6.41
CA GLY A 90 6.38 6.99 7.29
C GLY A 90 5.93 5.55 7.52
N PHE A 91 4.65 5.38 7.85
CA PHE A 91 4.11 4.10 8.33
C PHE A 91 3.13 3.41 7.37
N ALA A 92 2.56 4.11 6.40
CA ALA A 92 1.45 3.57 5.59
C ALA A 92 1.81 2.28 4.85
N ARG A 93 3.03 2.21 4.32
CA ARG A 93 3.54 1.04 3.59
C ARG A 93 3.79 -0.20 4.47
N ASP A 94 3.82 -0.02 5.80
CA ASP A 94 4.11 -1.09 6.76
C ASP A 94 2.86 -1.56 7.52
N LEU A 95 1.70 -0.94 7.23
CA LEU A 95 0.44 -1.26 7.88
C LEU A 95 -0.46 -2.09 6.97
N ARG A 96 -1.40 -2.78 7.60
CA ARG A 96 -2.49 -3.46 6.90
C ARG A 96 -3.51 -2.42 6.43
N TRP A 97 -3.92 -2.52 5.16
CA TRP A 97 -4.98 -1.73 4.54
C TRP A 97 -6.25 -2.54 4.41
N GLN A 98 -7.38 -1.88 4.49
CA GLN A 98 -8.66 -2.44 4.09
C GLN A 98 -8.86 -2.23 2.59
N TYR A 99 -9.78 -2.97 1.98
CA TYR A 99 -10.15 -2.77 0.59
C TYR A 99 -11.64 -2.99 0.38
N SER A 100 -12.20 -2.33 -0.62
CA SER A 100 -13.55 -2.53 -1.11
C SER A 100 -13.57 -2.50 -2.63
N PHE A 101 -14.55 -3.17 -3.20
CA PHE A 101 -14.77 -3.20 -4.63
C PHE A 101 -16.16 -2.66 -4.94
N ASN A 102 -16.24 -1.72 -5.86
CA ASN A 102 -17.49 -1.21 -6.40
C ASN A 102 -17.70 -1.77 -7.81
N GLU A 103 -18.64 -2.70 -7.94
CA GLU A 103 -18.92 -3.37 -9.20
C GLU A 103 -19.51 -2.43 -10.25
N ASN A 104 -20.38 -1.49 -9.85
CA ASN A 104 -21.01 -0.53 -10.75
C ASN A 104 -20.00 0.47 -11.33
N GLU A 105 -19.09 0.95 -10.51
CA GLU A 105 -18.03 1.87 -10.92
C GLU A 105 -16.80 1.15 -11.49
N LYS A 106 -16.76 -0.17 -11.38
CA LYS A 106 -15.59 -0.98 -11.75
C LYS A 106 -14.32 -0.49 -11.07
N SER A 107 -14.41 -0.15 -9.79
CA SER A 107 -13.31 0.44 -9.04
C SER A 107 -12.93 -0.40 -7.82
N LEU A 108 -11.63 -0.40 -7.52
CA LEU A 108 -11.05 -0.94 -6.30
C LEU A 108 -10.57 0.22 -5.44
N SER A 109 -11.01 0.28 -4.19
CA SER A 109 -10.49 1.22 -3.20
C SER A 109 -9.73 0.51 -2.11
N LEU A 110 -8.56 1.02 -1.77
CA LEU A 110 -7.74 0.62 -0.63
C LEU A 110 -7.76 1.74 0.39
N PHE A 111 -7.97 1.41 1.67
CA PHE A 111 -8.14 2.40 2.74
C PHE A 111 -7.17 2.17 3.89
N LEU A 112 -6.67 3.28 4.44
CA LEU A 112 -5.95 3.31 5.70
C LEU A 112 -6.48 4.47 6.54
N ASN A 113 -6.96 4.16 7.74
CA ASN A 113 -7.44 5.16 8.70
C ASN A 113 -6.48 5.26 9.89
N GLU A 114 -6.64 6.33 10.66
CA GLU A 114 -5.92 6.48 11.91
C GLU A 114 -6.20 5.34 12.88
N SER A 115 -5.28 5.13 13.77
CA SER A 115 -5.34 4.14 14.83
C SER A 115 -4.56 4.61 16.06
N LYS A 116 -4.73 3.95 17.18
CA LYS A 116 -3.89 4.21 18.36
C LYS A 116 -2.38 4.09 18.05
N LYS A 117 -2.03 3.19 17.12
CA LYS A 117 -0.64 3.01 16.69
C LYS A 117 -0.13 4.18 15.87
N THR A 118 -0.92 4.67 14.91
CA THR A 118 -0.52 5.80 14.06
C THR A 118 -0.48 7.12 14.81
N LYS A 119 -1.40 7.34 15.76
CA LYS A 119 -1.48 8.57 16.57
C LYS A 119 -0.25 8.80 17.46
N LYS A 120 0.55 7.77 17.72
CA LYS A 120 1.84 7.94 18.41
C LYS A 120 2.88 8.74 17.61
N TYR A 121 2.79 8.67 16.29
CA TYR A 121 3.74 9.30 15.36
C TYR A 121 3.13 10.44 14.57
N TYR A 122 1.81 10.38 14.34
CA TYR A 122 1.03 11.34 13.58
C TYR A 122 -0.27 11.61 14.35
N PRO A 123 -0.36 12.72 15.13
CA PRO A 123 -1.43 12.93 16.12
C PRO A 123 -2.75 13.40 15.53
N PHE A 124 -2.92 13.32 14.22
CA PHE A 124 -4.11 13.76 13.49
C PHE A 124 -4.99 12.60 13.09
N ASP A 125 -6.28 12.86 12.99
CA ASP A 125 -7.20 11.97 12.31
C ASP A 125 -6.95 12.05 10.81
N PHE A 126 -7.04 10.91 10.12
CA PHE A 126 -6.90 10.84 8.67
C PHE A 126 -7.68 9.67 8.09
N GLU A 127 -8.09 9.85 6.87
CA GLU A 127 -8.53 8.79 5.97
C GLU A 127 -7.71 8.90 4.69
N LEU A 128 -7.00 7.83 4.36
CA LEU A 128 -6.20 7.73 3.15
C LEU A 128 -6.84 6.69 2.24
N GLU A 129 -7.23 7.11 1.05
CA GLU A 129 -7.81 6.24 0.03
C GLU A 129 -6.92 6.21 -1.21
N LEU A 130 -6.64 5.01 -1.71
CA LEU A 130 -6.14 4.78 -3.06
C LEU A 130 -7.26 4.14 -3.89
N LYS A 131 -7.84 4.89 -4.80
CA LYS A 131 -8.89 4.41 -5.71
C LYS A 131 -8.29 4.11 -7.09
N LEU A 132 -8.54 2.92 -7.58
CA LEU A 132 -8.19 2.43 -8.91
C LEU A 132 -9.47 2.27 -9.72
N THR A 133 -9.53 2.90 -10.89
CA THR A 133 -10.68 2.93 -11.81
C THR A 133 -10.28 2.49 -13.20
#